data_68a13b5e64bff81f834e17a2d1bf427e
#
_entry.id   68a13b5e64bff81f834e17a2d1bf427e
#
_cell.length_a   1.000
_cell.length_b   1.000
_cell.length_c   1.000
_cell.angle_alpha   90.00
_cell.angle_beta   90.00
_cell.angle_gamma   90.00
#
_symmetry.space_group_name_H-M   'P 1'
#
loop_
_entity.id
_entity.type
_entity.pdbx_description
1 polymer ?
#
loop_
_entity_poly.entity_id
_entity_poly.type
_entity_poly.pdbx_seq_one_letter_code
_entity_poly.pdbx_strand_id
1 'polypeptide(L)'
;MDLKKSIKRAGYSIGEPLIKLCSLIIGNMSLKAAYGLASGAGYLFYLFSRKHRVVAYEGLMQAFDGEKTQKEIRKITEDCFIFIAKSATELMLFRNKPGLIRESVEIEGKGILDKALSNGKGIILVSAHLGNFPLMLARLSLEGYNTAAIMRPLKIKAASEIFEPQRVKLNIEAIYSIPRKACVEGAIRSLRNNRLLFIPLDQNFGTAGVYVDFFGRKAATATGPIVLAQRTGALIVPCFIIRLENDTHKIIFEEPLRLQKRATEKETIQFNVQKITDTIESYIRRYPAQWSWIHRRWKSRPKQGGK
;
A
#
# COMPACT_ATOMS: atom_id res chain seq x y z
N MET A 1 -8.28 26.04 25.75
CA MET A 1 -7.18 25.39 25.00
C MET A 1 -7.35 23.91 25.11
N ASP A 2 -7.59 23.20 24.02
CA ASP A 2 -8.12 21.83 24.00
C ASP A 2 -7.07 20.82 24.51
N LEU A 3 -7.28 20.22 25.69
CA LEU A 3 -6.39 19.25 26.35
C LEU A 3 -5.98 18.11 25.39
N LYS A 4 -6.90 17.68 24.50
CA LYS A 4 -6.61 16.70 23.46
C LYS A 4 -5.56 17.17 22.44
N LYS A 5 -5.53 18.49 22.11
CA LYS A 5 -4.53 19.06 21.22
C LYS A 5 -3.15 19.14 21.90
N SER A 6 -3.13 19.45 23.21
CA SER A 6 -1.89 19.53 23.99
C SER A 6 -1.26 18.15 24.19
N ILE A 7 -2.04 17.12 24.55
CA ILE A 7 -1.56 15.73 24.68
C ILE A 7 -1.04 15.22 23.32
N LYS A 8 -1.70 15.56 22.23
CA LYS A 8 -1.27 15.19 20.88
C LYS A 8 0.02 15.90 20.46
N ARG A 9 0.19 17.19 20.82
CA ARG A 9 1.45 17.93 20.61
C ARG A 9 2.59 17.36 21.44
N ALA A 10 2.38 17.07 22.72
CA ALA A 10 3.39 16.45 23.58
C ALA A 10 3.80 15.06 23.06
N GLY A 11 2.85 14.24 22.59
CA GLY A 11 3.15 12.96 21.97
C GLY A 11 4.00 13.06 20.69
N TYR A 12 3.83 14.10 19.89
CA TYR A 12 4.69 14.37 18.74
C TYR A 12 6.08 14.85 19.15
N SER A 13 6.20 15.72 20.17
CA SER A 13 7.49 16.25 20.66
C SER A 13 8.43 15.15 21.18
N ILE A 14 7.90 14.13 21.87
CA ILE A 14 8.70 13.01 22.39
C ILE A 14 8.92 11.95 21.29
N GLY A 15 7.95 11.74 20.43
CA GLY A 15 8.03 10.75 19.37
C GLY A 15 9.05 11.10 18.26
N GLU A 16 9.23 12.39 17.95
CA GLU A 16 10.16 12.82 16.89
C GLU A 16 11.63 12.47 17.18
N PRO A 17 12.24 12.80 18.33
CA PRO A 17 13.62 12.42 18.61
C PRO A 17 13.77 10.90 18.72
N LEU A 18 12.76 10.20 19.26
CA LEU A 18 12.79 8.74 19.34
C LEU A 18 12.83 8.09 17.94
N ILE A 19 12.01 8.57 16.99
CA ILE A 19 12.02 8.08 15.61
C ILE A 19 13.37 8.30 14.95
N LYS A 20 14.00 9.47 15.16
CA LYS A 20 15.33 9.78 14.62
C LYS A 20 16.40 8.86 15.23
N LEU A 21 16.38 8.67 16.54
CA LEU A 21 17.30 7.77 17.24
C LEU A 21 17.13 6.31 16.78
N CYS A 22 15.90 5.83 16.70
CA CYS A 22 15.58 4.49 16.16
C CYS A 22 16.11 4.33 14.73
N SER A 23 15.89 5.34 13.86
CA SER A 23 16.39 5.31 12.49
C SER A 23 17.92 5.26 12.41
N LEU A 24 18.62 5.93 13.31
CA LEU A 24 20.07 5.90 13.38
C LEU A 24 20.58 4.52 13.86
N ILE A 25 20.00 4.00 14.93
CA ILE A 25 20.37 2.69 15.48
C ILE A 25 20.09 1.58 14.45
N ILE A 26 18.86 1.50 13.95
CA ILE A 26 18.43 0.48 12.98
C ILE A 26 19.28 0.56 11.71
N GLY A 27 19.58 1.77 11.22
CA GLY A 27 20.39 1.98 10.02
C GLY A 27 21.78 1.34 10.09
N ASN A 28 22.33 1.13 11.31
CA ASN A 28 23.66 0.54 11.54
C ASN A 28 23.61 -0.94 11.99
N MET A 29 22.43 -1.52 12.14
CA MET A 29 22.29 -2.93 12.56
C MET A 29 22.52 -3.90 11.40
N SER A 30 22.85 -5.15 11.75
CA SER A 30 22.75 -6.26 10.81
C SER A 30 21.28 -6.58 10.52
N LEU A 31 20.98 -7.15 9.35
CA LEU A 31 19.62 -7.50 8.93
C LEU A 31 18.94 -8.42 9.94
N LYS A 32 19.65 -9.46 10.40
CA LYS A 32 19.14 -10.42 11.39
C LYS A 32 18.76 -9.76 12.72
N ALA A 33 19.65 -8.88 13.24
CA ALA A 33 19.40 -8.17 14.49
C ALA A 33 18.23 -7.19 14.36
N ALA A 34 18.14 -6.45 13.23
CA ALA A 34 17.04 -5.54 12.96
C ALA A 34 15.69 -6.25 12.87
N TYR A 35 15.62 -7.42 12.23
CA TYR A 35 14.39 -8.21 12.16
C TYR A 35 14.00 -8.84 13.49
N GLY A 36 14.97 -9.27 14.31
CA GLY A 36 14.70 -9.72 15.67
C GLY A 36 14.07 -8.63 16.53
N LEU A 37 14.67 -7.43 16.52
CA LEU A 37 14.13 -6.24 17.20
C LEU A 37 12.74 -5.87 16.68
N ALA A 38 12.56 -5.85 15.36
CA ALA A 38 11.27 -5.54 14.73
C ALA A 38 10.18 -6.54 15.12
N SER A 39 10.50 -7.84 15.20
CA SER A 39 9.55 -8.86 15.61
C SER A 39 9.10 -8.66 17.06
N GLY A 40 10.04 -8.40 17.98
CA GLY A 40 9.72 -8.06 19.36
C GLY A 40 8.87 -6.79 19.50
N ALA A 41 9.24 -5.72 18.77
CA ALA A 41 8.48 -4.46 18.75
C ALA A 41 7.07 -4.65 18.17
N GLY A 42 6.94 -5.44 17.11
CA GLY A 42 5.64 -5.77 16.50
C GLY A 42 4.74 -6.56 17.45
N TYR A 43 5.30 -7.51 18.18
CA TYR A 43 4.57 -8.27 19.21
C TYR A 43 4.13 -7.36 20.36
N LEU A 44 4.98 -6.48 20.84
CA LEU A 44 4.60 -5.48 21.87
C LEU A 44 3.52 -4.54 21.32
N PHE A 45 3.61 -4.09 20.08
CA PHE A 45 2.56 -3.28 19.44
C PHE A 45 1.24 -4.05 19.39
N TYR A 46 1.26 -5.33 19.06
CA TYR A 46 0.07 -6.20 19.12
C TYR A 46 -0.53 -6.27 20.53
N LEU A 47 0.29 -6.44 21.57
CA LEU A 47 -0.20 -6.53 22.96
C LEU A 47 -0.82 -5.23 23.43
N PHE A 48 -0.16 -4.09 23.22
CA PHE A 48 -0.55 -2.81 23.82
C PHE A 48 -1.50 -1.98 22.96
N SER A 49 -1.57 -2.22 21.64
CA SER A 49 -2.45 -1.43 20.77
C SER A 49 -3.84 -2.06 20.60
N ARG A 50 -4.62 -2.13 21.69
CA ARG A 50 -5.97 -2.74 21.70
C ARG A 50 -6.85 -2.25 20.55
N LYS A 51 -6.87 -0.94 20.28
CA LYS A 51 -7.69 -0.34 19.22
C LYS A 51 -7.40 -0.93 17.84
N HIS A 52 -6.12 -0.98 17.45
CA HIS A 52 -5.72 -1.49 16.13
C HIS A 52 -5.88 -3.02 16.07
N ARG A 53 -5.60 -3.71 17.15
CA ARG A 53 -5.79 -5.16 17.25
C ARG A 53 -7.27 -5.56 17.07
N VAL A 54 -8.20 -4.85 17.70
CA VAL A 54 -9.64 -5.11 17.52
C VAL A 54 -10.04 -4.87 16.07
N VAL A 55 -9.61 -3.76 15.45
CA VAL A 55 -9.93 -3.46 14.04
C VAL A 55 -9.38 -4.55 13.10
N ALA A 56 -8.15 -5.00 13.33
CA ALA A 56 -7.54 -6.04 12.50
C ALA A 56 -8.24 -7.40 12.68
N TYR A 57 -8.52 -7.78 13.91
CA TYR A 57 -9.22 -9.02 14.23
C TYR A 57 -10.63 -9.05 13.65
N GLU A 58 -11.43 -7.99 13.85
CA GLU A 58 -12.77 -7.86 13.28
C GLU A 58 -12.75 -7.90 11.75
N GLY A 59 -11.78 -7.22 11.14
CA GLY A 59 -11.59 -7.24 9.68
C GLY A 59 -11.30 -8.63 9.15
N LEU A 60 -10.41 -9.37 9.80
CA LEU A 60 -10.08 -10.76 9.46
C LEU A 60 -11.26 -11.70 9.68
N MET A 61 -11.96 -11.59 10.81
CA MET A 61 -13.20 -12.37 11.06
C MET A 61 -14.25 -12.13 9.97
N GLN A 62 -14.38 -10.88 9.51
CA GLN A 62 -15.33 -10.55 8.45
C GLN A 62 -14.90 -11.06 7.07
N ALA A 63 -13.60 -11.10 6.79
CA ALA A 63 -13.06 -11.53 5.50
C ALA A 63 -13.04 -13.06 5.36
N PHE A 64 -12.72 -13.77 6.44
CA PHE A 64 -12.55 -15.22 6.44
C PHE A 64 -13.65 -15.93 7.25
N ASP A 65 -14.86 -15.36 7.25
CA ASP A 65 -16.04 -15.90 7.95
C ASP A 65 -16.31 -17.35 7.51
N GLY A 66 -16.27 -18.29 8.46
CA GLY A 66 -16.42 -19.72 8.21
C GLY A 66 -15.21 -20.42 7.54
N GLU A 67 -14.21 -19.69 7.04
CA GLU A 67 -13.04 -20.26 6.36
C GLU A 67 -11.87 -20.54 7.32
N LYS A 68 -11.74 -19.77 8.40
CA LYS A 68 -10.65 -19.86 9.38
C LYS A 68 -11.15 -19.89 10.81
N THR A 69 -10.49 -20.67 11.63
CA THR A 69 -10.75 -20.74 13.06
C THR A 69 -10.35 -19.45 13.78
N GLN A 70 -10.95 -19.19 14.94
CA GLN A 70 -10.56 -18.03 15.76
C GLN A 70 -9.07 -18.06 16.16
N LYS A 71 -8.48 -19.24 16.32
CA LYS A 71 -7.05 -19.40 16.63
C LYS A 71 -6.17 -18.93 15.46
N GLU A 72 -6.50 -19.33 14.24
CA GLU A 72 -5.81 -18.87 13.02
C GLU A 72 -5.96 -17.37 12.82
N ILE A 73 -7.16 -16.82 13.00
CA ILE A 73 -7.42 -15.37 12.90
C ILE A 73 -6.57 -14.59 13.92
N ARG A 74 -6.46 -15.06 15.16
CA ARG A 74 -5.58 -14.45 16.17
C ARG A 74 -4.12 -14.48 15.74
N LYS A 75 -3.66 -15.62 15.23
CA LYS A 75 -2.27 -15.75 14.74
C LYS A 75 -1.99 -14.83 13.56
N ILE A 76 -2.87 -14.77 12.57
CA ILE A 76 -2.74 -13.85 11.43
C ILE A 76 -2.75 -12.40 11.92
N THR A 77 -3.57 -12.06 12.92
CA THR A 77 -3.58 -10.71 13.50
C THR A 77 -2.23 -10.37 14.12
N GLU A 78 -1.66 -11.26 14.94
CA GLU A 78 -0.33 -11.08 15.52
C GLU A 78 0.75 -10.91 14.47
N ASP A 79 0.77 -11.80 13.46
CA ASP A 79 1.74 -11.79 12.36
C ASP A 79 1.64 -10.51 11.53
N CYS A 80 0.44 -9.94 11.36
CA CYS A 80 0.23 -8.66 10.69
C CYS A 80 0.96 -7.51 11.44
N PHE A 81 0.92 -7.48 12.76
CA PHE A 81 1.62 -6.46 13.54
C PHE A 81 3.15 -6.61 13.45
N ILE A 82 3.63 -7.85 13.50
CA ILE A 82 5.06 -8.16 13.31
C ILE A 82 5.49 -7.75 11.90
N PHE A 83 4.69 -8.06 10.88
CA PHE A 83 4.94 -7.67 9.49
C PHE A 83 5.03 -6.15 9.32
N ILE A 84 4.11 -5.39 9.92
CA ILE A 84 4.12 -3.92 9.89
C ILE A 84 5.41 -3.37 10.50
N ALA A 85 5.82 -3.91 11.66
CA ALA A 85 7.04 -3.50 12.34
C ALA A 85 8.31 -3.83 11.51
N LYS A 86 8.39 -5.03 10.94
CA LYS A 86 9.49 -5.41 10.03
C LYS A 86 9.55 -4.48 8.81
N SER A 87 8.40 -4.18 8.19
CA SER A 87 8.34 -3.30 7.02
C SER A 87 8.79 -1.87 7.34
N ALA A 88 8.39 -1.33 8.49
CA ALA A 88 8.86 -0.02 8.95
C ALA A 88 10.37 -0.01 9.23
N THR A 89 10.88 -1.08 9.82
CA THR A 89 12.32 -1.26 10.09
C THR A 89 13.14 -1.31 8.80
N GLU A 90 12.65 -1.98 7.77
CA GLU A 90 13.31 -2.05 6.46
C GLU A 90 13.46 -0.67 5.81
N LEU A 91 12.45 0.17 5.89
CA LEU A 91 12.53 1.53 5.34
C LEU A 91 13.64 2.36 6.02
N MET A 92 13.89 2.13 7.30
CA MET A 92 14.98 2.75 8.03
C MET A 92 16.34 2.12 7.69
N LEU A 93 16.42 0.78 7.66
CA LEU A 93 17.62 0.01 7.42
C LEU A 93 18.16 0.21 5.99
N PHE A 94 17.28 0.20 5.00
CA PHE A 94 17.64 0.25 3.58
C PHE A 94 17.84 1.67 3.04
N ARG A 95 17.55 2.68 3.84
CA ARG A 95 17.54 4.10 3.44
C ARG A 95 18.77 4.54 2.63
N ASN A 96 19.95 4.08 3.00
CA ASN A 96 21.20 4.45 2.35
C ASN A 96 21.97 3.22 1.80
N LYS A 97 21.26 2.11 1.60
CA LYS A 97 21.85 0.83 1.21
C LYS A 97 21.19 0.28 -0.08
N PRO A 98 21.37 0.94 -1.25
CA PRO A 98 20.73 0.51 -2.49
C PRO A 98 21.14 -0.90 -2.94
N GLY A 99 22.36 -1.34 -2.65
CA GLY A 99 22.82 -2.72 -2.88
C GLY A 99 21.95 -3.72 -2.13
N LEU A 100 21.72 -3.48 -0.86
CA LEU A 100 20.91 -4.36 -0.02
C LEU A 100 19.44 -4.45 -0.50
N ILE A 101 18.88 -3.35 -1.06
CA ILE A 101 17.55 -3.39 -1.68
C ILE A 101 17.56 -4.34 -2.89
N ARG A 102 18.59 -4.27 -3.76
CA ARG A 102 18.69 -5.14 -4.93
C ARG A 102 18.84 -6.61 -4.56
N GLU A 103 19.64 -6.89 -3.54
CA GLU A 103 19.86 -8.25 -3.03
C GLU A 103 18.62 -8.84 -2.34
N SER A 104 17.86 -8.00 -1.63
CA SER A 104 16.69 -8.43 -0.83
C SER A 104 15.38 -8.49 -1.61
N VAL A 105 15.30 -7.92 -2.83
CA VAL A 105 14.05 -7.80 -3.59
C VAL A 105 14.22 -8.32 -5.01
N GLU A 106 13.65 -9.49 -5.28
CA GLU A 106 13.53 -10.08 -6.61
C GLU A 106 12.39 -9.42 -7.42
N ILE A 107 12.52 -9.36 -8.73
CA ILE A 107 11.48 -8.87 -9.65
C ILE A 107 11.08 -10.00 -10.59
N GLU A 108 9.83 -10.44 -10.49
CA GLU A 108 9.19 -11.38 -11.38
C GLU A 108 8.27 -10.66 -12.37
N GLY A 109 8.31 -11.05 -13.66
CA GLY A 109 7.47 -10.42 -14.68
C GLY A 109 7.98 -9.09 -15.21
N LYS A 110 9.28 -8.77 -15.06
CA LYS A 110 9.88 -7.52 -15.57
C LYS A 110 9.58 -7.27 -17.05
N GLY A 111 9.58 -8.31 -17.88
CA GLY A 111 9.28 -8.21 -19.31
C GLY A 111 7.85 -7.73 -19.60
N ILE A 112 6.88 -8.03 -18.72
CA ILE A 112 5.51 -7.49 -18.81
C ILE A 112 5.54 -5.97 -18.67
N LEU A 113 6.30 -5.48 -17.68
CA LEU A 113 6.44 -4.05 -17.40
C LEU A 113 7.13 -3.32 -18.56
N ASP A 114 8.25 -3.85 -19.06
CA ASP A 114 9.01 -3.27 -20.16
C ASP A 114 8.18 -3.18 -21.43
N LYS A 115 7.45 -4.26 -21.77
CA LYS A 115 6.52 -4.29 -22.91
C LYS A 115 5.37 -3.28 -22.75
N ALA A 116 4.82 -3.15 -21.55
CA ALA A 116 3.75 -2.20 -21.30
C ALA A 116 4.23 -0.75 -21.41
N LEU A 117 5.46 -0.43 -20.93
CA LEU A 117 6.07 0.91 -21.02
C LEU A 117 6.45 1.31 -22.45
N SER A 118 6.75 0.35 -23.34
CA SER A 118 7.11 0.65 -24.74
C SER A 118 5.99 1.39 -25.51
N ASN A 119 4.75 1.37 -25.00
CA ASN A 119 3.64 2.13 -25.55
C ASN A 119 3.76 3.66 -25.33
N GLY A 120 4.71 4.14 -24.51
CA GLY A 120 4.95 5.57 -24.28
C GLY A 120 3.85 6.33 -23.54
N LYS A 121 2.87 5.63 -22.94
CA LYS A 121 1.70 6.23 -22.27
C LYS A 121 1.74 6.12 -20.73
N GLY A 122 2.87 5.65 -20.19
CA GLY A 122 2.98 5.30 -18.79
C GLY A 122 2.15 4.09 -18.40
N ILE A 123 2.27 3.68 -17.14
CA ILE A 123 1.55 2.53 -16.59
C ILE A 123 0.91 2.92 -15.27
N ILE A 124 -0.31 2.48 -15.07
CA ILE A 124 -0.99 2.55 -13.77
C ILE A 124 -0.73 1.22 -13.06
N LEU A 125 0.16 1.25 -12.06
CA LEU A 125 0.40 0.13 -11.18
C LEU A 125 -0.68 0.08 -10.10
N VAL A 126 -1.64 -0.85 -10.23
CA VAL A 126 -2.67 -1.06 -9.21
C VAL A 126 -2.22 -2.12 -8.22
N SER A 127 -2.44 -1.87 -6.95
CA SER A 127 -2.00 -2.73 -5.86
C SER A 127 -2.87 -2.55 -4.61
N ALA A 128 -2.37 -3.06 -3.50
CA ALA A 128 -2.93 -2.91 -2.16
C ALA A 128 -1.86 -2.42 -1.18
N HIS A 129 -2.27 -2.03 0.04
CA HIS A 129 -1.35 -1.89 1.19
C HIS A 129 -0.94 -3.29 1.71
N LEU A 130 -0.49 -4.13 0.78
CA LEU A 130 0.00 -5.48 0.98
C LEU A 130 1.50 -5.49 0.70
N GLY A 131 2.25 -6.19 1.53
CA GLY A 131 3.70 -6.19 1.43
C GLY A 131 4.32 -4.83 1.77
N ASN A 132 5.61 -4.69 1.53
CA ASN A 132 6.33 -3.42 1.71
C ASN A 132 6.34 -2.63 0.38
N PHE A 133 5.18 -2.07 -0.02
CA PHE A 133 5.06 -1.33 -1.29
C PHE A 133 6.01 -0.10 -1.41
N PRO A 134 6.40 0.62 -0.34
CA PRO A 134 7.45 1.64 -0.48
C PRO A 134 8.79 1.05 -0.89
N LEU A 135 9.14 -0.14 -0.41
CA LEU A 135 10.33 -0.87 -0.83
C LEU A 135 10.23 -1.33 -2.30
N MET A 136 9.04 -1.71 -2.76
CA MET A 136 8.78 -2.01 -4.17
C MET A 136 9.09 -0.80 -5.06
N LEU A 137 8.57 0.38 -4.71
CA LEU A 137 8.84 1.60 -5.48
C LEU A 137 10.33 1.95 -5.49
N ALA A 138 11.01 1.80 -4.35
CA ALA A 138 12.45 2.01 -4.25
C ALA A 138 13.22 1.04 -5.17
N ARG A 139 12.84 -0.25 -5.17
CA ARG A 139 13.48 -1.26 -6.00
C ARG A 139 13.29 -1.00 -7.50
N LEU A 140 12.08 -0.61 -7.90
CA LEU A 140 11.78 -0.25 -9.30
C LEU A 140 12.56 0.98 -9.76
N SER A 141 12.66 2.00 -8.90
CA SER A 141 13.47 3.19 -9.20
C SER A 141 14.96 2.86 -9.34
N LEU A 142 15.49 1.92 -8.56
CA LEU A 142 16.87 1.44 -8.68
C LEU A 142 17.13 0.63 -9.96
N GLU A 143 16.08 0.09 -10.59
CA GLU A 143 16.14 -0.52 -11.93
C GLU A 143 16.07 0.51 -13.07
N GLY A 144 15.94 1.80 -12.75
CA GLY A 144 15.88 2.87 -13.75
C GLY A 144 14.46 3.27 -14.15
N TYR A 145 13.41 2.70 -13.55
CA TYR A 145 12.05 3.12 -13.85
C TYR A 145 11.71 4.45 -13.16
N ASN A 146 11.11 5.36 -13.89
CA ASN A 146 10.55 6.59 -13.34
C ASN A 146 9.24 6.27 -12.62
N THR A 147 9.21 6.33 -11.32
CA THR A 147 8.04 5.99 -10.51
C THR A 147 7.33 7.22 -9.95
N ALA A 148 6.03 7.10 -9.75
CA ALA A 148 5.19 8.08 -9.07
C ALA A 148 4.20 7.36 -8.16
N ALA A 149 3.78 8.00 -7.06
CA ALA A 149 2.78 7.43 -6.16
C ALA A 149 1.75 8.46 -5.73
N ILE A 150 0.46 8.08 -5.75
CA ILE A 150 -0.58 8.88 -5.13
C ILE A 150 -0.55 8.62 -3.62
N MET A 151 -0.32 9.67 -2.84
CA MET A 151 -0.13 9.55 -1.40
C MET A 151 -0.69 10.75 -0.63
N ARG A 152 -0.81 10.60 0.67
CA ARG A 152 -1.05 11.73 1.59
C ARG A 152 0.27 12.22 2.18
N PRO A 153 0.40 13.54 2.46
CA PRO A 153 1.55 14.05 3.19
C PRO A 153 1.73 13.33 4.53
N LEU A 154 2.95 13.00 4.88
CA LEU A 154 3.26 12.42 6.19
C LEU A 154 2.97 13.45 7.29
N LYS A 155 2.19 13.04 8.30
CA LYS A 155 1.77 13.92 9.39
C LYS A 155 2.84 14.10 10.45
N ILE A 156 3.76 13.14 10.57
CA ILE A 156 4.85 13.15 11.56
C ILE A 156 6.07 13.76 10.87
N LYS A 157 6.49 14.94 11.36
CA LYS A 157 7.62 15.69 10.78
C LYS A 157 8.90 14.86 10.71
N ALA A 158 9.28 14.17 11.79
CA ALA A 158 10.46 13.30 11.81
C ALA A 158 10.41 12.19 10.76
N ALA A 159 9.24 11.59 10.53
CA ALA A 159 9.08 10.60 9.46
C ALA A 159 9.26 11.24 8.07
N SER A 160 8.69 12.43 7.85
CA SER A 160 8.89 13.18 6.61
C SER A 160 10.36 13.50 6.37
N GLU A 161 11.08 14.02 7.37
CA GLU A 161 12.50 14.34 7.29
C GLU A 161 13.39 13.11 7.01
N ILE A 162 12.94 11.92 7.40
CA ILE A 162 13.67 10.66 7.14
C ILE A 162 13.39 10.13 5.73
N PHE A 163 12.13 10.13 5.30
CA PHE A 163 11.72 9.41 4.07
C PHE A 163 11.66 10.28 2.82
N GLU A 164 11.34 11.59 2.93
CA GLU A 164 11.27 12.47 1.77
C GLU A 164 12.61 12.64 1.02
N PRO A 165 13.77 12.84 1.70
CA PRO A 165 15.05 12.93 0.99
C PRO A 165 15.37 11.66 0.20
N GLN A 166 15.04 10.49 0.74
CA GLN A 166 15.26 9.22 0.06
C GLN A 166 14.36 9.07 -1.16
N ARG A 167 13.09 9.42 -1.03
CA ARG A 167 12.13 9.42 -2.12
C ARG A 167 12.63 10.31 -3.27
N VAL A 168 13.09 11.52 -2.96
CA VAL A 168 13.66 12.45 -3.95
C VAL A 168 14.90 11.87 -4.60
N LYS A 169 15.84 11.31 -3.81
CA LYS A 169 17.05 10.67 -4.32
C LYS A 169 16.76 9.52 -5.28
N LEU A 170 15.68 8.77 -5.04
CA LEU A 170 15.23 7.68 -5.89
C LEU A 170 14.33 8.14 -7.04
N ASN A 171 14.16 9.45 -7.26
CA ASN A 171 13.29 10.02 -8.30
C ASN A 171 11.85 9.48 -8.27
N ILE A 172 11.32 9.19 -7.08
CA ILE A 172 9.92 8.78 -6.88
C ILE A 172 9.06 10.03 -6.74
N GLU A 173 8.22 10.33 -7.71
CA GLU A 173 7.33 11.50 -7.68
C GLU A 173 6.20 11.29 -6.66
N ALA A 174 6.00 12.24 -5.74
CA ALA A 174 4.84 12.25 -4.84
C ALA A 174 3.71 13.07 -5.46
N ILE A 175 2.56 12.44 -5.68
CA ILE A 175 1.33 13.11 -6.11
C ILE A 175 0.37 13.12 -4.94
N TYR A 176 0.18 14.29 -4.32
CA TYR A 176 -0.68 14.37 -3.16
C TYR A 176 -2.16 14.24 -3.53
N SER A 177 -2.89 13.40 -2.79
CA SER A 177 -4.30 13.10 -3.05
C SER A 177 -5.26 14.28 -2.80
N ILE A 178 -4.80 15.34 -2.18
CA ILE A 178 -5.54 16.56 -1.86
C ILE A 178 -4.66 17.78 -2.18
N PRO A 179 -5.17 18.79 -2.92
CA PRO A 179 -6.53 18.90 -3.50
C PRO A 179 -6.76 17.92 -4.67
N ARG A 180 -8.01 17.45 -4.81
CA ARG A 180 -8.35 16.41 -5.83
C ARG A 180 -7.99 16.83 -7.27
N LYS A 181 -8.23 18.10 -7.63
CA LYS A 181 -7.91 18.63 -8.95
C LYS A 181 -6.41 18.49 -9.28
N ALA A 182 -5.55 18.97 -8.38
CA ALA A 182 -4.10 18.88 -8.53
C ALA A 182 -3.61 17.43 -8.57
N CYS A 183 -4.25 16.53 -7.80
CA CYS A 183 -3.96 15.10 -7.84
C CYS A 183 -4.23 14.50 -9.22
N VAL A 184 -5.38 14.79 -9.82
CA VAL A 184 -5.76 14.28 -11.14
C VAL A 184 -4.83 14.85 -12.23
N GLU A 185 -4.54 16.15 -12.20
CA GLU A 185 -3.62 16.81 -13.13
C GLU A 185 -2.20 16.23 -13.00
N GLY A 186 -1.70 16.04 -11.79
CA GLY A 186 -0.41 15.41 -11.52
C GLY A 186 -0.35 13.98 -12.02
N ALA A 187 -1.39 13.19 -11.79
CA ALA A 187 -1.47 11.81 -12.27
C ALA A 187 -1.44 11.72 -13.81
N ILE A 188 -2.22 12.57 -14.50
CA ILE A 188 -2.21 12.63 -15.97
C ILE A 188 -0.85 13.05 -16.51
N ARG A 189 -0.22 14.09 -15.91
CA ARG A 189 1.12 14.55 -16.30
C ARG A 189 2.16 13.44 -16.09
N SER A 190 2.11 12.74 -14.97
CA SER A 190 3.02 11.63 -14.66
C SER A 190 2.91 10.50 -15.70
N LEU A 191 1.70 10.10 -16.08
CA LEU A 191 1.46 9.09 -17.11
C LEU A 191 1.94 9.56 -18.50
N ARG A 192 1.68 10.82 -18.90
CA ARG A 192 2.18 11.39 -20.14
C ARG A 192 3.70 11.46 -20.24
N ASN A 193 4.38 11.53 -19.08
CA ASN A 193 5.83 11.43 -18.96
C ASN A 193 6.33 9.97 -18.87
N ASN A 194 5.51 9.02 -19.31
CA ASN A 194 5.82 7.58 -19.33
C ASN A 194 6.29 7.01 -17.99
N ARG A 195 5.70 7.47 -16.86
CA ARG A 195 6.03 7.00 -15.51
C ARG A 195 5.17 5.80 -15.09
N LEU A 196 5.67 5.07 -14.11
CA LEU A 196 4.90 4.07 -13.37
C LEU A 196 4.13 4.78 -12.25
N LEU A 197 2.82 4.92 -12.39
CA LEU A 197 1.96 5.56 -11.40
C LEU A 197 1.34 4.51 -10.47
N PHE A 198 1.83 4.44 -9.24
CA PHE A 198 1.33 3.54 -8.20
C PHE A 198 0.05 4.06 -7.53
N ILE A 199 -1.00 3.23 -7.55
CA ILE A 199 -2.31 3.54 -6.94
C ILE A 199 -2.83 2.32 -6.18
N PRO A 200 -2.76 2.30 -4.84
CA PRO A 200 -3.40 1.25 -4.04
C PRO A 200 -4.93 1.46 -4.00
N LEU A 201 -5.69 0.36 -4.15
CA LEU A 201 -7.16 0.40 -4.29
C LEU A 201 -7.92 -0.30 -3.16
N ASP A 202 -7.23 -0.71 -2.13
CA ASP A 202 -7.74 -1.56 -1.05
C ASP A 202 -8.29 -0.79 0.16
N GLN A 203 -8.20 0.54 0.21
CA GLN A 203 -8.73 1.32 1.31
C GLN A 203 -10.14 1.83 1.04
N ASN A 204 -10.92 2.07 2.13
CA ASN A 204 -12.27 2.61 2.04
C ASN A 204 -12.26 4.02 1.42
N PHE A 205 -12.96 4.21 0.31
CA PHE A 205 -13.01 5.47 -0.42
C PHE A 205 -14.21 6.37 -0.05
N GLY A 206 -15.04 5.92 0.89
CA GLY A 206 -16.25 6.63 1.27
C GLY A 206 -17.35 6.53 0.21
N THR A 207 -18.18 7.57 0.08
CA THR A 207 -19.33 7.57 -0.84
C THR A 207 -18.99 8.04 -2.26
N ALA A 208 -17.78 8.47 -2.52
CA ALA A 208 -17.35 9.03 -3.82
C ALA A 208 -16.85 7.95 -4.81
N GLY A 209 -16.78 6.69 -4.40
CA GLY A 209 -16.38 5.55 -5.23
C GLY A 209 -17.55 4.71 -5.72
N VAL A 210 -17.23 3.53 -6.22
CA VAL A 210 -18.19 2.47 -6.55
C VAL A 210 -18.16 1.40 -5.47
N TYR A 211 -19.29 0.71 -5.28
CA TYR A 211 -19.34 -0.43 -4.40
C TYR A 211 -19.10 -1.72 -5.19
N VAL A 212 -18.07 -2.45 -4.79
CA VAL A 212 -17.69 -3.75 -5.36
C VAL A 212 -17.68 -4.81 -4.28
N ASP A 213 -17.73 -6.07 -4.67
CA ASP A 213 -17.57 -7.17 -3.73
C ASP A 213 -16.11 -7.30 -3.33
N PHE A 214 -15.86 -7.50 -2.04
CA PHE A 214 -14.54 -7.72 -1.48
C PHE A 214 -14.70 -8.63 -0.26
N PHE A 215 -14.22 -9.86 -0.35
CA PHE A 215 -14.51 -10.93 0.61
C PHE A 215 -16.02 -11.11 0.83
N GLY A 216 -16.79 -11.17 -0.25
CA GLY A 216 -18.24 -11.36 -0.19
C GLY A 216 -19.04 -10.18 0.39
N ARG A 217 -18.41 -9.02 0.63
CA ARG A 217 -19.05 -7.83 1.22
C ARG A 217 -18.83 -6.59 0.36
N LYS A 218 -19.85 -5.74 0.26
CA LYS A 218 -19.75 -4.49 -0.51
C LYS A 218 -18.77 -3.52 0.14
N ALA A 219 -17.75 -3.12 -0.63
CA ALA A 219 -16.70 -2.21 -0.20
C ALA A 219 -16.59 -1.01 -1.16
N ALA A 220 -16.62 0.21 -0.59
CA ALA A 220 -16.46 1.44 -1.36
C ALA A 220 -15.02 1.56 -1.90
N THR A 221 -14.87 1.58 -3.22
CA THR A 221 -13.58 1.52 -3.91
C THR A 221 -13.41 2.69 -4.88
N ALA A 222 -12.19 3.24 -4.99
CA ALA A 222 -11.90 4.35 -5.88
C ALA A 222 -11.97 3.93 -7.35
N THR A 223 -12.40 4.84 -8.21
CA THR A 223 -12.52 4.64 -9.67
C THR A 223 -11.33 5.21 -10.45
N GLY A 224 -10.42 5.88 -9.75
CA GLY A 224 -9.32 6.64 -10.34
C GLY A 224 -8.52 5.91 -11.42
N PRO A 225 -8.05 4.68 -11.19
CA PRO A 225 -7.27 3.94 -12.20
C PRO A 225 -8.00 3.74 -13.51
N ILE A 226 -9.29 3.38 -13.47
CA ILE A 226 -10.09 3.17 -14.69
C ILE A 226 -10.27 4.48 -15.45
N VAL A 227 -10.64 5.56 -14.75
CA VAL A 227 -10.84 6.89 -15.36
C VAL A 227 -9.53 7.44 -15.94
N LEU A 228 -8.41 7.26 -15.26
CA LEU A 228 -7.10 7.68 -15.75
C LEU A 228 -6.69 6.88 -17.00
N ALA A 229 -6.87 5.56 -16.98
CA ALA A 229 -6.58 4.71 -18.15
C ALA A 229 -7.41 5.09 -19.37
N GLN A 230 -8.71 5.35 -19.19
CA GLN A 230 -9.58 5.82 -20.28
C GLN A 230 -9.13 7.17 -20.85
N ARG A 231 -8.65 8.10 -20.02
CA ARG A 231 -8.23 9.45 -20.43
C ARG A 231 -6.85 9.52 -21.06
N THR A 232 -5.94 8.64 -20.66
CA THR A 232 -4.53 8.70 -21.07
C THR A 232 -4.14 7.59 -22.03
N GLY A 233 -4.91 6.50 -22.07
CA GLY A 233 -4.56 5.28 -22.78
C GLY A 233 -3.46 4.47 -22.08
N ALA A 234 -3.11 4.82 -20.84
CA ALA A 234 -2.17 4.05 -20.03
C ALA A 234 -2.73 2.66 -19.71
N LEU A 235 -1.86 1.65 -19.73
CA LEU A 235 -2.23 0.30 -19.32
C LEU A 235 -2.32 0.23 -17.78
N ILE A 236 -3.23 -0.62 -17.29
CA ILE A 236 -3.35 -0.96 -15.88
C ILE A 236 -2.66 -2.29 -15.68
N VAL A 237 -1.61 -2.32 -14.85
CA VAL A 237 -0.86 -3.52 -14.50
C VAL A 237 -1.01 -3.77 -12.99
N PRO A 238 -1.64 -4.88 -12.59
CA PRO A 238 -1.63 -5.26 -11.18
C PRO A 238 -0.21 -5.65 -10.77
N CYS A 239 0.23 -5.15 -9.60
CA CYS A 239 1.55 -5.47 -9.08
C CYS A 239 1.53 -5.60 -7.57
N PHE A 240 2.30 -6.53 -7.04
CA PHE A 240 2.36 -6.80 -5.62
C PHE A 240 3.80 -7.06 -5.19
N ILE A 241 4.11 -6.73 -3.95
CA ILE A 241 5.34 -7.16 -3.30
C ILE A 241 4.98 -8.05 -2.12
N ILE A 242 5.57 -9.21 -2.05
CA ILE A 242 5.39 -10.16 -0.95
C ILE A 242 6.71 -10.41 -0.25
N ARG A 243 6.65 -10.57 1.07
CA ARG A 243 7.77 -11.06 1.88
C ARG A 243 7.76 -12.58 1.84
N LEU A 244 8.91 -13.18 1.57
CA LEU A 244 9.15 -14.61 1.61
C LEU A 244 9.54 -15.07 3.03
N GLU A 245 9.56 -16.38 3.27
CA GLU A 245 9.88 -16.96 4.58
C GLU A 245 11.29 -16.63 5.08
N ASN A 246 12.23 -16.44 4.16
CA ASN A 246 13.61 -16.03 4.44
C ASN A 246 13.77 -14.51 4.65
N ASP A 247 12.67 -13.78 4.80
CA ASP A 247 12.64 -12.33 4.94
C ASP A 247 13.15 -11.54 3.70
N THR A 248 13.35 -12.18 2.55
CA THR A 248 13.50 -11.47 1.27
C THR A 248 12.15 -11.12 0.68
N HIS A 249 12.14 -10.39 -0.43
CA HIS A 249 10.89 -9.94 -1.07
C HIS A 249 10.87 -10.34 -2.55
N LYS A 250 9.66 -10.51 -3.05
CA LYS A 250 9.41 -10.71 -4.49
C LYS A 250 8.36 -9.72 -4.96
N ILE A 251 8.70 -8.94 -6.00
CA ILE A 251 7.74 -8.13 -6.75
C ILE A 251 7.18 -9.00 -7.87
N ILE A 252 5.86 -9.00 -8.02
CA ILE A 252 5.14 -9.79 -9.02
C ILE A 252 4.31 -8.83 -9.85
N PHE A 253 4.49 -8.87 -11.18
CA PHE A 253 3.64 -8.17 -12.14
C PHE A 253 2.69 -9.17 -12.80
N GLU A 254 1.40 -8.87 -12.75
CA GLU A 254 0.39 -9.61 -13.51
C GLU A 254 0.24 -9.04 -14.92
N GLU A 255 -0.39 -9.79 -15.82
CA GLU A 255 -0.71 -9.30 -17.16
C GLU A 255 -1.57 -8.03 -17.11
N PRO A 256 -1.37 -7.10 -18.07
CA PRO A 256 -2.15 -5.88 -18.13
C PRO A 256 -3.66 -6.15 -18.17
N LEU A 257 -4.41 -5.45 -17.34
CA LEU A 257 -5.86 -5.57 -17.30
C LEU A 257 -6.48 -5.10 -18.62
N ARG A 258 -7.17 -5.98 -19.33
CA ARG A 258 -7.98 -5.61 -20.48
C ARG A 258 -9.30 -5.00 -20.01
N LEU A 259 -9.46 -3.68 -20.20
CA LEU A 259 -10.70 -2.99 -19.88
C LEU A 259 -11.85 -3.50 -20.76
N GLN A 260 -12.93 -3.91 -20.11
CA GLN A 260 -14.14 -4.37 -20.78
C GLN A 260 -15.21 -3.28 -20.74
N LYS A 261 -15.69 -2.87 -21.89
CA LYS A 261 -16.85 -1.97 -22.01
C LYS A 261 -18.13 -2.69 -21.61
N ARG A 262 -19.06 -1.96 -21.00
CA ARG A 262 -20.42 -2.37 -20.65
C ARG A 262 -21.42 -1.40 -21.28
N ALA A 263 -22.71 -1.61 -21.04
CA ALA A 263 -23.78 -0.81 -21.63
C ALA A 263 -23.66 0.68 -21.25
N THR A 264 -23.23 0.99 -20.02
CA THR A 264 -23.02 2.36 -19.55
C THR A 264 -21.59 2.57 -19.06
N GLU A 265 -21.15 3.84 -19.02
CA GLU A 265 -19.84 4.19 -18.44
C GLU A 265 -19.75 3.78 -16.96
N LYS A 266 -20.82 3.98 -16.20
CA LYS A 266 -20.90 3.58 -14.79
C LYS A 266 -20.68 2.08 -14.61
N GLU A 267 -21.35 1.27 -15.40
CA GLU A 267 -21.18 -0.19 -15.39
C GLU A 267 -19.80 -0.61 -15.85
N THR A 268 -19.25 0.07 -16.86
CA THR A 268 -17.87 -0.15 -17.34
C THR A 268 -16.87 0.08 -16.21
N ILE A 269 -16.99 1.19 -15.50
CA ILE A 269 -16.11 1.53 -14.37
C ILE A 269 -16.27 0.49 -13.25
N GLN A 270 -17.50 0.21 -12.83
CA GLN A 270 -17.75 -0.71 -11.72
C GLN A 270 -17.24 -2.12 -12.01
N PHE A 271 -17.48 -2.61 -13.22
CA PHE A 271 -17.03 -3.94 -13.64
C PHE A 271 -15.48 -4.06 -13.62
N ASN A 272 -14.79 -3.08 -14.16
CA ASN A 272 -13.33 -3.13 -14.20
C ASN A 272 -12.69 -2.87 -12.83
N VAL A 273 -13.30 -2.06 -11.97
CA VAL A 273 -12.88 -1.93 -10.57
C VAL A 273 -13.08 -3.25 -9.81
N GLN A 274 -14.18 -3.98 -10.08
CA GLN A 274 -14.39 -5.32 -9.52
C GLN A 274 -13.24 -6.26 -9.89
N LYS A 275 -12.86 -6.34 -11.16
CA LYS A 275 -11.73 -7.18 -11.60
C LYS A 275 -10.43 -6.87 -10.87
N ILE A 276 -10.10 -5.59 -10.70
CA ILE A 276 -8.92 -5.21 -9.92
C ILE A 276 -9.05 -5.67 -8.47
N THR A 277 -10.25 -5.50 -7.90
CA THR A 277 -10.53 -5.87 -6.51
C THR A 277 -10.42 -7.38 -6.31
N ASP A 278 -10.91 -8.19 -7.26
CA ASP A 278 -10.79 -9.65 -7.24
C ASP A 278 -9.31 -10.09 -7.24
N THR A 279 -8.49 -9.45 -8.08
CA THR A 279 -7.04 -9.70 -8.09
C THR A 279 -6.41 -9.34 -6.74
N ILE A 280 -6.73 -8.19 -6.17
CA ILE A 280 -6.23 -7.76 -4.84
C ILE A 280 -6.65 -8.77 -3.77
N GLU A 281 -7.94 -9.19 -3.76
CA GLU A 281 -8.44 -10.18 -2.81
C GLU A 281 -7.68 -11.50 -2.91
N SER A 282 -7.39 -11.98 -4.12
CA SER A 282 -6.65 -13.23 -4.33
C SER A 282 -5.24 -13.21 -3.69
N TYR A 283 -4.56 -12.06 -3.76
CA TYR A 283 -3.27 -11.88 -3.10
C TYR A 283 -3.38 -11.79 -1.58
N ILE A 284 -4.39 -11.10 -1.06
CA ILE A 284 -4.62 -11.00 0.38
C ILE A 284 -4.98 -12.39 0.96
N ARG A 285 -5.76 -13.21 0.24
CA ARG A 285 -6.07 -14.58 0.65
C ARG A 285 -4.83 -15.46 0.75
N ARG A 286 -3.89 -15.31 -0.19
CA ARG A 286 -2.61 -16.04 -0.18
C ARG A 286 -1.64 -15.57 0.89
N TYR A 287 -1.63 -14.27 1.19
CA TYR A 287 -0.68 -13.63 2.11
C TYR A 287 -1.39 -12.77 3.18
N PRO A 288 -2.31 -13.34 3.97
CA PRO A 288 -3.21 -12.55 4.80
C PRO A 288 -2.48 -11.75 5.88
N ALA A 289 -1.37 -12.23 6.44
CA ALA A 289 -0.59 -11.50 7.42
C ALA A 289 0.12 -10.25 6.87
N GLN A 290 0.25 -10.14 5.54
CA GLN A 290 0.99 -9.06 4.89
C GLN A 290 0.10 -7.89 4.45
N TRP A 291 -1.21 -7.96 4.66
CA TRP A 291 -2.12 -6.85 4.37
C TRP A 291 -2.40 -6.00 5.61
N SER A 292 -2.61 -4.70 5.39
CA SER A 292 -2.82 -3.71 6.46
C SER A 292 -4.23 -3.80 7.07
N TRP A 293 -4.50 -4.82 7.88
CA TRP A 293 -5.79 -5.02 8.55
C TRP A 293 -6.15 -3.95 9.58
N ILE A 294 -5.24 -3.08 9.98
CA ILE A 294 -5.49 -1.96 10.90
C ILE A 294 -6.37 -0.86 10.29
N HIS A 295 -6.76 -0.98 9.02
CA HIS A 295 -7.67 -0.08 8.31
C HIS A 295 -9.09 -0.67 8.23
N ARG A 296 -10.12 0.18 8.44
CA ARG A 296 -11.54 -0.23 8.36
C ARG A 296 -12.02 -0.22 6.91
N ARG A 297 -11.78 -1.29 6.17
CA ARG A 297 -12.12 -1.42 4.74
C ARG A 297 -13.62 -1.27 4.46
N TRP A 298 -14.46 -1.86 5.29
CA TRP A 298 -15.93 -1.85 5.15
C TRP A 298 -16.64 -0.78 5.99
N LYS A 299 -15.96 0.35 6.27
CA LYS A 299 -16.54 1.45 7.05
C LYS A 299 -17.76 2.07 6.37
N SER A 300 -17.69 2.29 5.04
CA SER A 300 -18.80 2.84 4.26
C SER A 300 -19.66 1.70 3.72
N ARG A 301 -20.96 1.82 3.90
CA ARG A 301 -21.97 0.87 3.39
C ARG A 301 -22.79 1.53 2.30
N PRO A 302 -23.31 0.78 1.28
CA PRO A 302 -24.31 1.31 0.39
C PRO A 302 -25.49 1.87 1.21
N LYS A 303 -26.05 2.99 0.78
CA LYS A 303 -27.34 3.42 1.35
C LYS A 303 -28.33 2.28 1.07
N GLN A 304 -28.95 1.75 2.10
CA GLN A 304 -30.10 0.89 1.90
C GLN A 304 -31.13 1.73 1.13
N GLY A 305 -31.52 1.25 -0.06
CA GLY A 305 -32.50 1.93 -0.87
C GLY A 305 -33.73 2.15 -0.02
N GLY A 306 -34.06 3.40 0.28
CA GLY A 306 -35.36 3.75 0.74
C GLY A 306 -36.35 3.29 -0.33
N LYS A 307 -37.31 2.49 0.09
CA LYS A 307 -38.53 2.16 -0.69
C LYS A 307 -39.24 3.45 -1.08
#